data_9386f0a1ebaa7efd941cfaddf32e8a0c
#
_entry.id   9386f0a1ebaa7efd941cfaddf32e8a0c
#
_cell.length_a   1.000
_cell.length_b   1.000
_cell.length_c   1.000
_cell.angle_alpha   90.00
_cell.angle_beta   90.00
_cell.angle_gamma   90.00
#
_symmetry.space_group_name_H-M   'P 1'
#
loop_
_entity.id
_entity.type
_entity.pdbx_description
1 polymer ?
#
loop_
_entity_poly.entity_id
_entity_poly.type
_entity_poly.pdbx_seq_one_letter_code
_entity_poly.pdbx_strand_id
1 'polypeptide(L)'
;MQKVCHVTSVHDALDDRIYYKECLTLSEADYEVFMVAPGESFEKDGIQIVGCGEQPESRYKRISQFCKTVFQKAVNIDADVYHFHDPEMLKYAVKLSKTGKVVIFDSHEDVPAQILDKPWLPKFSRKFISKSYSRLETKYVKQLAGVITATEYIQGKFKN
;
A
#
# COMPACT_ATOMS: atom_id res chain seq x y z
N MET A 1 -17.71 3.02 -16.10
CA MET A 1 -16.90 3.77 -15.12
C MET A 1 -15.69 2.91 -14.78
N GLN A 2 -14.50 3.47 -14.74
CA GLN A 2 -13.29 2.70 -14.40
C GLN A 2 -13.23 2.52 -12.88
N LYS A 3 -12.94 1.30 -12.43
CA LYS A 3 -12.85 0.98 -11.00
C LYS A 3 -11.44 1.19 -10.48
N VAL A 4 -11.31 1.94 -9.38
CA VAL A 4 -10.05 2.16 -8.67
C VAL A 4 -10.18 1.63 -7.25
N CYS A 5 -9.22 0.84 -6.80
CA CYS A 5 -9.19 0.26 -5.48
C CYS A 5 -7.92 0.68 -4.73
N HIS A 6 -8.07 1.51 -3.70
CA HIS A 6 -7.02 1.82 -2.74
C HIS A 6 -6.90 0.68 -1.72
N VAL A 7 -5.67 0.29 -1.38
CA VAL A 7 -5.41 -0.87 -0.53
C VAL A 7 -4.42 -0.52 0.56
N THR A 8 -4.86 -0.59 1.81
CA THR A 8 -4.01 -0.38 2.99
C THR A 8 -4.24 -1.44 4.05
N SER A 9 -3.17 -1.85 4.72
CA SER A 9 -3.19 -2.75 5.88
C SER A 9 -2.86 -2.03 7.19
N VAL A 10 -2.52 -0.74 7.12
CA VAL A 10 -2.02 0.06 8.26
C VAL A 10 -2.85 1.28 8.54
N HIS A 11 -3.27 2.01 7.50
CA HIS A 11 -3.97 3.28 7.63
C HIS A 11 -5.45 3.09 7.91
N ASP A 12 -6.03 4.02 8.65
CA ASP A 12 -7.48 4.09 8.88
C ASP A 12 -8.22 4.36 7.56
N ALA A 13 -9.48 3.93 7.50
CA ALA A 13 -10.34 4.12 6.32
C ALA A 13 -10.58 5.60 5.97
N LEU A 14 -10.45 6.51 6.92
CA LEU A 14 -10.59 7.96 6.73
C LEU A 14 -9.24 8.69 6.89
N ASP A 15 -8.15 8.06 6.42
CA ASP A 15 -6.81 8.66 6.41
C ASP A 15 -6.78 9.97 5.60
N ASP A 16 -6.08 10.98 6.12
CA ASP A 16 -6.02 12.32 5.53
C ASP A 16 -5.47 12.35 4.11
N ARG A 17 -4.51 11.47 3.79
CA ARG A 17 -3.92 11.40 2.46
C ARG A 17 -4.73 10.50 1.54
N ILE A 18 -5.00 9.28 1.98
CA ILE A 18 -5.61 8.25 1.12
C ILE A 18 -7.08 8.60 0.85
N TYR A 19 -7.86 8.83 1.90
CA TYR A 19 -9.29 9.10 1.74
C TYR A 19 -9.55 10.52 1.24
N TYR A 20 -9.11 11.54 2.01
CA TYR A 20 -9.51 12.92 1.75
C TYR A 20 -8.81 13.57 0.56
N LYS A 21 -7.64 13.11 0.14
CA LYS A 21 -6.93 13.68 -1.03
C LYS A 21 -7.03 12.80 -2.26
N GLU A 22 -6.91 11.48 -2.12
CA GLU A 22 -6.82 10.60 -3.28
C GLU A 22 -8.19 10.00 -3.64
N CYS A 23 -8.88 9.32 -2.70
CA CYS A 23 -10.17 8.70 -2.99
C CYS A 23 -11.24 9.73 -3.38
N LEU A 24 -11.36 10.83 -2.63
CA LEU A 24 -12.34 11.89 -2.96
C LEU A 24 -12.07 12.50 -4.32
N THR A 25 -10.81 12.84 -4.62
CA THR A 25 -10.45 13.42 -5.93
C THR A 25 -10.81 12.49 -7.09
N LEU A 26 -10.62 11.18 -6.92
CA LEU A 26 -11.00 10.20 -7.95
C LEU A 26 -12.53 10.05 -8.05
N SER A 27 -13.24 10.06 -6.92
CA SER A 27 -14.71 10.03 -6.92
C SER A 27 -15.30 11.26 -7.61
N GLU A 28 -14.74 12.47 -7.37
CA GLU A 28 -15.12 13.71 -8.04
C GLU A 28 -14.79 13.72 -9.55
N ALA A 29 -13.85 12.87 -9.97
CA ALA A 29 -13.47 12.68 -11.37
C ALA A 29 -14.21 11.50 -12.05
N ASP A 30 -15.37 11.08 -11.53
CA ASP A 30 -16.23 10.04 -12.07
C ASP A 30 -15.61 8.64 -12.13
N TYR A 31 -14.68 8.32 -11.22
CA TYR A 31 -14.23 6.94 -11.00
C TYR A 31 -15.13 6.23 -9.98
N GLU A 32 -15.29 4.91 -10.15
CA GLU A 32 -15.89 4.06 -9.12
C GLU A 32 -14.81 3.67 -8.11
N VAL A 33 -14.84 4.27 -6.91
CA VAL A 33 -13.74 4.20 -5.94
C VAL A 33 -14.06 3.24 -4.80
N PHE A 34 -13.13 2.34 -4.55
CA PHE A 34 -13.12 1.41 -3.42
C PHE A 34 -11.89 1.68 -2.56
N MET A 35 -12.05 1.48 -1.25
CA MET A 35 -10.94 1.47 -0.31
C MET A 35 -11.00 0.23 0.57
N VAL A 36 -9.97 -0.61 0.51
CA VAL A 36 -9.80 -1.77 1.40
C VAL A 36 -8.88 -1.38 2.54
N ALA A 37 -9.42 -1.37 3.75
CA ALA A 37 -8.73 -0.88 4.95
C ALA A 37 -9.07 -1.70 6.20
N PRO A 38 -8.32 -1.55 7.32
CA PRO A 38 -8.74 -2.02 8.63
C PRO A 38 -10.10 -1.44 9.04
N GLY A 39 -10.82 -2.12 9.95
CA GLY A 39 -12.09 -1.68 10.48
C GLY A 39 -13.31 -2.30 9.81
N GLU A 40 -14.43 -1.62 9.93
CA GLU A 40 -15.74 -2.04 9.39
C GLU A 40 -15.97 -1.56 7.95
N SER A 41 -16.92 -2.20 7.28
CA SER A 41 -17.35 -1.78 5.93
C SER A 41 -18.44 -0.72 6.03
N PHE A 42 -18.35 0.32 5.23
CA PHE A 42 -19.36 1.38 5.10
C PHE A 42 -19.22 2.08 3.75
N GLU A 43 -20.17 2.95 3.43
CA GLU A 43 -20.10 3.84 2.27
C GLU A 43 -20.11 5.29 2.75
N LYS A 44 -19.28 6.12 2.14
CA LYS A 44 -19.23 7.55 2.41
C LYS A 44 -18.76 8.30 1.16
N ASP A 45 -19.42 9.42 0.86
CA ASP A 45 -19.10 10.30 -0.28
C ASP A 45 -19.03 9.56 -1.63
N GLY A 46 -19.86 8.50 -1.81
CA GLY A 46 -19.86 7.65 -3.01
C GLY A 46 -18.68 6.66 -3.08
N ILE A 47 -17.84 6.59 -2.04
CA ILE A 47 -16.69 5.68 -1.94
C ILE A 47 -17.09 4.46 -1.09
N GLN A 48 -16.86 3.26 -1.62
CA GLN A 48 -17.13 2.03 -0.90
C GLN A 48 -15.91 1.60 -0.07
N ILE A 49 -16.04 1.61 1.26
CA ILE A 49 -15.04 1.13 2.20
C ILE A 49 -15.30 -0.34 2.49
N VAL A 50 -14.34 -1.19 2.14
CA VAL A 50 -14.35 -2.63 2.41
C VAL A 50 -13.48 -2.91 3.62
N GLY A 51 -14.10 -2.98 4.79
CA GLY A 51 -13.41 -3.21 6.06
C GLY A 51 -12.85 -4.62 6.20
N CYS A 52 -11.68 -4.75 6.76
CA CYS A 52 -10.98 -6.02 6.97
C CYS A 52 -11.04 -6.55 8.42
N GLY A 53 -11.84 -5.90 9.28
CA GLY A 53 -11.85 -6.14 10.71
C GLY A 53 -10.70 -5.45 11.44
N GLU A 54 -10.57 -5.73 12.73
CA GLU A 54 -9.54 -5.10 13.56
C GLU A 54 -8.13 -5.47 13.12
N GLN A 55 -7.28 -4.45 13.03
CA GLN A 55 -5.87 -4.64 12.75
C GLN A 55 -5.17 -5.31 13.95
N PRO A 56 -4.41 -6.39 13.75
CA PRO A 56 -3.65 -7.00 14.83
C PRO A 56 -2.57 -6.07 15.38
N GLU A 57 -2.46 -5.94 16.71
CA GLU A 57 -1.37 -5.20 17.37
C GLU A 57 0.01 -5.72 16.99
N SER A 58 0.15 -7.04 16.86
CA SER A 58 1.39 -7.69 16.48
C SER A 58 1.71 -7.47 15.00
N ARG A 59 2.82 -6.78 14.72
CA ARG A 59 3.33 -6.60 13.35
C ARG A 59 3.52 -7.94 12.60
N TYR A 60 3.95 -8.98 13.31
CA TYR A 60 4.09 -10.32 12.70
C TYR A 60 2.75 -10.87 12.23
N LYS A 61 1.70 -10.81 13.08
CA LYS A 61 0.35 -11.26 12.70
C LYS A 61 -0.22 -10.41 11.57
N ARG A 62 0.02 -9.09 11.60
CA ARG A 62 -0.39 -8.18 10.53
C ARG A 62 0.21 -8.60 9.20
N ILE A 63 1.53 -8.74 9.10
CA ILE A 63 2.23 -9.10 7.87
C ILE A 63 1.91 -10.52 7.39
N SER A 64 1.77 -11.49 8.30
CA SER A 64 1.58 -12.91 7.95
C SER A 64 0.13 -13.28 7.64
N GLN A 65 -0.83 -12.66 8.30
CA GLN A 65 -2.25 -13.05 8.22
C GLN A 65 -3.13 -11.90 7.71
N PHE A 66 -3.08 -10.73 8.33
CA PHE A 66 -3.97 -9.62 8.03
C PHE A 66 -3.76 -9.07 6.62
N CYS A 67 -2.51 -8.87 6.19
CA CYS A 67 -2.21 -8.48 4.81
C CYS A 67 -2.77 -9.46 3.77
N LYS A 68 -2.85 -10.76 4.10
CA LYS A 68 -3.49 -11.75 3.22
C LYS A 68 -5.00 -11.52 3.12
N THR A 69 -5.66 -11.23 4.24
CA THR A 69 -7.10 -10.89 4.27
C THR A 69 -7.39 -9.63 3.47
N VAL A 70 -6.60 -8.55 3.69
CA VAL A 70 -6.69 -7.30 2.91
C VAL A 70 -6.54 -7.58 1.42
N PHE A 71 -5.52 -8.34 1.03
CA PHE A 71 -5.30 -8.71 -0.36
C PHE A 71 -6.46 -9.50 -0.98
N GLN A 72 -7.02 -10.48 -0.27
CA GLN A 72 -8.15 -11.26 -0.76
C GLN A 72 -9.39 -10.39 -0.99
N LYS A 73 -9.69 -9.47 -0.06
CA LYS A 73 -10.80 -8.53 -0.22
C LYS A 73 -10.57 -7.58 -1.39
N ALA A 74 -9.35 -7.07 -1.58
CA ALA A 74 -9.01 -6.24 -2.73
C ALA A 74 -9.23 -6.99 -4.06
N VAL A 75 -8.75 -8.22 -4.17
CA VAL A 75 -8.93 -9.03 -5.39
C VAL A 75 -10.42 -9.27 -5.71
N ASN A 76 -11.27 -9.47 -4.70
CA ASN A 76 -12.70 -9.70 -4.90
C ASN A 76 -13.46 -8.48 -5.47
N ILE A 77 -12.91 -7.27 -5.37
CA ILE A 77 -13.48 -6.06 -5.98
C ILE A 77 -13.36 -6.10 -7.52
N ASP A 78 -12.35 -6.80 -8.01
CA ASP A 78 -12.02 -6.90 -9.44
C ASP A 78 -11.88 -5.52 -10.11
N ALA A 79 -11.14 -4.61 -9.47
CA ALA A 79 -10.88 -3.27 -9.98
C ALA A 79 -9.96 -3.28 -11.21
N ASP A 80 -9.99 -2.19 -11.98
CA ASP A 80 -9.12 -1.99 -13.14
C ASP A 80 -7.73 -1.51 -12.69
N VAL A 81 -7.71 -0.62 -11.67
CA VAL A 81 -6.52 -0.04 -11.09
C VAL A 81 -6.47 -0.30 -9.59
N TYR A 82 -5.32 -0.71 -9.10
CA TYR A 82 -5.07 -0.91 -7.68
C TYR A 82 -3.94 0.01 -7.20
N HIS A 83 -4.19 0.74 -6.12
CA HIS A 83 -3.25 1.65 -5.51
C HIS A 83 -2.89 1.17 -4.10
N PHE A 84 -1.68 0.64 -3.93
CA PHE A 84 -1.19 0.11 -2.66
C PHE A 84 -0.39 1.17 -1.90
N HIS A 85 -0.65 1.29 -0.59
CA HIS A 85 -0.04 2.34 0.25
C HIS A 85 1.02 1.83 1.23
N ASP A 86 1.04 0.52 1.53
CA ASP A 86 1.95 0.00 2.55
C ASP A 86 3.08 -0.83 1.97
N PRO A 87 4.34 -0.60 2.43
CA PRO A 87 5.49 -1.39 2.00
C PRO A 87 5.33 -2.90 2.26
N GLU A 88 4.62 -3.28 3.32
CA GLU A 88 4.37 -4.70 3.66
C GLU A 88 3.41 -5.39 2.67
N MET A 89 2.66 -4.60 1.88
CA MET A 89 1.75 -5.10 0.83
C MET A 89 2.43 -5.28 -0.53
N LEU A 90 3.68 -4.82 -0.73
CA LEU A 90 4.38 -4.86 -2.03
C LEU A 90 4.43 -6.24 -2.68
N LYS A 91 4.62 -7.32 -1.89
CA LYS A 91 4.59 -8.70 -2.42
C LYS A 91 3.24 -9.06 -3.04
N TYR A 92 2.16 -8.53 -2.49
CA TYR A 92 0.80 -8.73 -2.99
C TYR A 92 0.50 -7.85 -4.20
N ALA A 93 1.00 -6.61 -4.20
CA ALA A 93 0.96 -5.70 -5.35
C ALA A 93 1.60 -6.36 -6.58
N VAL A 94 2.81 -6.93 -6.43
CA VAL A 94 3.49 -7.69 -7.50
C VAL A 94 2.70 -8.95 -7.91
N LYS A 95 2.09 -9.65 -6.96
CA LYS A 95 1.26 -10.82 -7.29
C LYS A 95 0.07 -10.41 -8.16
N LEU A 96 -0.55 -9.28 -7.85
CA LEU A 96 -1.70 -8.78 -8.59
C LEU A 96 -1.30 -8.23 -9.98
N SER A 97 -0.17 -7.52 -10.09
CA SER A 97 0.31 -7.03 -11.39
C SER A 97 0.54 -8.15 -12.42
N LYS A 98 0.94 -9.34 -11.95
CA LYS A 98 1.11 -10.52 -12.81
C LYS A 98 -0.20 -11.09 -13.38
N THR A 99 -1.34 -10.66 -12.89
CA THR A 99 -2.66 -11.03 -13.46
C THR A 99 -3.13 -10.08 -14.55
N GLY A 100 -2.30 -9.10 -14.95
CA GLY A 100 -2.63 -8.11 -15.97
C GLY A 100 -3.35 -6.86 -15.45
N LYS A 101 -3.57 -6.75 -14.15
CA LYS A 101 -4.15 -5.55 -13.53
C LYS A 101 -3.12 -4.40 -13.46
N VAL A 102 -3.60 -3.18 -13.60
CA VAL A 102 -2.77 -1.98 -13.38
C VAL A 102 -2.56 -1.80 -11.88
N VAL A 103 -1.32 -1.80 -11.44
CA VAL A 103 -0.98 -1.68 -10.01
C VAL A 103 0.01 -0.55 -9.80
N ILE A 104 -0.33 0.37 -8.91
CA ILE A 104 0.47 1.53 -8.50
C ILE A 104 0.85 1.35 -7.03
N PHE A 105 2.04 1.80 -6.65
CA PHE A 105 2.49 1.86 -5.27
C PHE A 105 2.75 3.31 -4.84
N ASP A 106 2.15 3.73 -3.73
CA ASP A 106 2.44 5.02 -3.10
C ASP A 106 3.54 4.86 -2.05
N SER A 107 4.73 5.39 -2.35
CA SER A 107 5.88 5.40 -1.45
C SER A 107 5.99 6.75 -0.77
N HIS A 108 5.43 6.87 0.42
CA HIS A 108 5.46 8.09 1.22
C HIS A 108 6.43 8.02 2.40
N GLU A 109 7.09 6.87 2.61
CA GLU A 109 8.06 6.66 3.68
C GLU A 109 9.44 6.20 3.14
N ASP A 110 10.52 6.62 3.82
CA ASP A 110 11.84 6.06 3.60
C ASP A 110 12.11 4.87 4.53
N VAL A 111 11.51 3.72 4.22
CA VAL A 111 11.66 2.51 5.04
C VAL A 111 13.13 2.07 5.19
N PRO A 112 13.98 2.09 4.15
CA PRO A 112 15.42 1.83 4.31
C PRO A 112 16.10 2.75 5.34
N ALA A 113 15.81 4.06 5.34
CA ALA A 113 16.34 4.98 6.33
C ALA A 113 15.77 4.70 7.72
N GLN A 114 14.47 4.49 7.84
CA GLN A 114 13.84 4.14 9.11
C GLN A 114 14.43 2.88 9.75
N ILE A 115 14.87 1.88 8.96
CA ILE A 115 15.51 0.66 9.48
C ILE A 115 16.81 0.98 10.22
N LEU A 116 17.56 2.01 9.79
CA LEU A 116 18.80 2.39 10.43
C LEU A 116 18.60 2.94 11.85
N ASP A 117 17.44 3.52 12.13
CA ASP A 117 17.08 4.14 13.40
C ASP A 117 16.28 3.21 14.35
N LYS A 118 15.93 2.00 13.93
CA LYS A 118 15.13 1.08 14.74
C LYS A 118 15.91 0.58 15.97
N PRO A 119 15.50 0.93 17.22
CA PRO A 119 16.26 0.62 18.43
C PRO A 119 16.33 -0.87 18.76
N TRP A 120 15.31 -1.66 18.35
CA TRP A 120 15.25 -3.11 18.59
C TRP A 120 16.14 -3.95 17.65
N LEU A 121 16.68 -3.34 16.58
CA LEU A 121 17.63 -4.03 15.70
C LEU A 121 19.07 -3.83 16.19
N PRO A 122 19.89 -4.89 16.24
CA PRO A 122 21.30 -4.77 16.55
C PRO A 122 22.00 -3.80 15.58
N LYS A 123 22.81 -2.87 16.09
CA LYS A 123 23.44 -1.81 15.28
C LYS A 123 24.23 -2.37 14.08
N PHE A 124 24.92 -3.49 14.27
CA PHE A 124 25.73 -4.12 13.21
C PHE A 124 24.90 -4.68 12.05
N SER A 125 23.63 -5.07 12.29
CA SER A 125 22.77 -5.66 11.25
C SER A 125 21.95 -4.61 10.49
N ARG A 126 21.75 -3.41 11.03
CA ARG A 126 20.86 -2.38 10.45
C ARG A 126 21.21 -2.02 9.02
N LYS A 127 22.49 -1.77 8.73
CA LYS A 127 22.97 -1.41 7.38
C LYS A 127 22.70 -2.55 6.38
N PHE A 128 22.93 -3.80 6.79
CA PHE A 128 22.68 -4.95 5.93
C PHE A 128 21.18 -5.13 5.65
N ILE A 129 20.33 -5.04 6.70
CA ILE A 129 18.88 -5.15 6.58
C ILE A 129 18.32 -4.03 5.71
N SER A 130 18.73 -2.77 5.96
CA SER A 130 18.34 -1.61 5.16
C SER A 130 18.67 -1.78 3.68
N LYS A 131 19.90 -2.18 3.36
CA LYS A 131 20.35 -2.40 1.97
C LYS A 131 19.60 -3.56 1.30
N SER A 132 19.36 -4.63 2.04
CA SER A 132 18.60 -5.80 1.53
C SER A 132 17.14 -5.43 1.25
N TYR A 133 16.52 -4.67 2.16
CA TYR A 133 15.17 -4.17 1.99
C TYR A 133 15.07 -3.22 0.78
N SER A 134 15.98 -2.25 0.65
CA SER A 134 16.00 -1.31 -0.48
C SER A 134 16.09 -2.03 -1.84
N ARG A 135 16.92 -3.08 -1.93
CA ARG A 135 17.00 -3.89 -3.15
C ARG A 135 15.70 -4.65 -3.44
N LEU A 136 15.07 -5.18 -2.41
CA LEU A 136 13.81 -5.91 -2.54
C LEU A 136 12.68 -4.97 -2.96
N GLU A 137 12.58 -3.80 -2.35
CA GLU A 137 11.61 -2.75 -2.68
C GLU A 137 11.75 -2.32 -4.15
N THR A 138 12.97 -1.97 -4.58
CA THR A 138 13.25 -1.62 -5.97
C THR A 138 12.89 -2.75 -6.94
N LYS A 139 13.21 -4.00 -6.60
CA LYS A 139 12.84 -5.17 -7.40
C LYS A 139 11.33 -5.33 -7.55
N TYR A 140 10.58 -5.06 -6.50
CA TYR A 140 9.11 -5.15 -6.53
C TYR A 140 8.50 -3.99 -7.32
N VAL A 141 8.92 -2.76 -7.05
CA VAL A 141 8.39 -1.57 -7.72
C VAL A 141 8.61 -1.62 -9.24
N LYS A 142 9.74 -2.15 -9.70
CA LYS A 142 10.01 -2.33 -11.16
C LYS A 142 9.04 -3.28 -11.87
N GLN A 143 8.22 -4.04 -11.15
CA GLN A 143 7.21 -4.95 -11.72
C GLN A 143 5.80 -4.34 -11.70
N LEU A 144 5.64 -3.12 -11.19
CA LEU A 144 4.37 -2.41 -11.11
C LEU A 144 4.23 -1.43 -12.27
N ALA A 145 3.01 -0.97 -12.51
CA ALA A 145 2.72 0.03 -13.56
C ALA A 145 3.31 1.40 -13.24
N GLY A 146 3.44 1.73 -11.95
CA GLY A 146 4.01 3.01 -11.51
C GLY A 146 4.24 3.07 -10.00
N VAL A 147 4.96 4.12 -9.60
CA VAL A 147 5.15 4.51 -8.21
C VAL A 147 4.85 5.99 -8.06
N ILE A 148 4.03 6.32 -7.07
CA ILE A 148 3.82 7.69 -6.60
C ILE A 148 4.73 7.91 -5.41
N THR A 149 5.34 9.08 -5.30
CA THR A 149 6.26 9.39 -4.20
C THR A 149 5.89 10.72 -3.56
N ALA A 150 5.93 10.77 -2.23
CA ALA A 150 5.57 11.97 -1.48
C ALA A 150 6.59 13.11 -1.62
N THR A 151 7.84 12.80 -1.97
CA THR A 151 8.93 13.77 -2.07
C THR A 151 9.89 13.43 -3.21
N GLU A 152 10.57 14.46 -3.75
CA GLU A 152 11.64 14.28 -4.76
C GLU A 152 12.78 13.39 -4.24
N TYR A 153 13.07 13.43 -2.95
CA TYR A 153 14.06 12.57 -2.31
C TYR A 153 13.70 11.09 -2.46
N ILE A 154 12.45 10.72 -2.15
CA ILE A 154 11.95 9.34 -2.31
C ILE A 154 11.93 8.96 -3.80
N GLN A 155 11.52 9.89 -4.67
CA GLN A 155 11.51 9.67 -6.12
C GLN A 155 12.91 9.29 -6.64
N GLY A 156 13.95 9.93 -6.14
CA GLY A 156 15.34 9.66 -6.51
C GLY A 156 15.78 8.20 -6.31
N LYS A 157 15.14 7.47 -5.38
CA LYS A 157 15.45 6.05 -5.13
C LYS A 157 14.96 5.11 -6.23
N PHE A 158 13.93 5.52 -6.98
CA PHE A 158 13.29 4.68 -8.00
C PHE A 158 13.67 5.07 -9.43
N LYS A 159 14.48 6.13 -9.61
CA LYS A 159 14.94 6.61 -10.93
C LYS A 159 16.06 5.78 -11.58
N ASN A 160 16.61 4.75 -10.87
CA ASN A 160 17.73 3.93 -11.37
C ASN A 160 17.29 2.50 -11.72
#